data_e2ee55ce5a1c1b42ac1582914e140215
#
_entry.id   e2ee55ce5a1c1b42ac1582914e140215
#
_cell.length_a   1.000
_cell.length_b   1.000
_cell.length_c   1.000
_cell.angle_alpha   90.00
_cell.angle_beta   90.00
_cell.angle_gamma   90.00
#
_symmetry.space_group_name_H-M   'P 1'
#
loop_
_entity.id
_entity.type
_entity.pdbx_description
1 polymer ?
#
loop_
_entity_poly.entity_id
_entity_poly.type
_entity_poly.pdbx_seq_one_letter_code
_entity_poly.pdbx_strand_id
1 'polypeptide(L)'
;MKTIGILGGMSWESSSVYYQLLNREVQKRLGGVHSARLLMYSFDFAEMAALQQAGQWDAANALMARVAATLAGAGADVLLIA
;
A
#
# COMPACT_ATOMS: atom_id res chain seq x y z
N MET A 1 -15.68 6.44 8.02
CA MET A 1 -14.25 6.52 7.67
C MET A 1 -14.00 5.71 6.40
N LYS A 2 -13.31 6.29 5.46
CA LYS A 2 -12.91 5.57 4.24
C LYS A 2 -11.77 4.61 4.53
N THR A 3 -11.67 3.58 3.71
CA THR A 3 -10.59 2.58 3.80
C THR A 3 -9.48 2.93 2.84
N ILE A 4 -8.25 3.00 3.32
CA ILE A 4 -7.07 3.30 2.54
C ILE A 4 -6.41 1.98 2.11
N GLY A 5 -6.16 1.83 0.82
CA GLY A 5 -5.36 0.72 0.29
C GLY A 5 -3.93 1.17 0.11
N ILE A 6 -2.98 0.42 0.61
CA ILE A 6 -1.55 0.70 0.49
C ILE A 6 -0.88 -0.38 -0.34
N LEU A 7 -0.26 0.04 -1.46
CA LEU A 7 0.65 -0.80 -2.22
C LEU A 7 2.06 -0.56 -1.66
N GLY A 8 2.54 -1.50 -0.87
CA GLY A 8 3.82 -1.38 -0.17
C GLY A 8 4.75 -2.54 -0.47
N GLY A 9 5.89 -2.60 0.22
CA GLY A 9 6.85 -3.68 0.11
C GLY A 9 8.00 -3.44 -0.87
N MET A 10 7.96 -2.35 -1.65
CA MET A 10 9.12 -1.95 -2.46
C MET A 10 10.22 -1.36 -1.58
N SER A 11 9.84 -0.90 -0.41
CA SER A 11 10.66 -0.65 0.76
C SER A 11 9.76 -0.91 1.96
N TRP A 12 9.80 -2.12 2.51
CA TRP A 12 8.87 -2.49 3.57
C TRP A 12 9.08 -1.65 4.85
N GLU A 13 10.30 -1.16 5.08
CA GLU A 13 10.54 -0.23 6.18
C GLU A 13 9.77 1.07 5.99
N SER A 14 9.77 1.62 4.79
CA SER A 14 9.01 2.83 4.44
C SER A 14 7.51 2.60 4.58
N SER A 15 7.01 1.47 4.11
CA SER A 15 5.60 1.09 4.23
C SER A 15 5.16 1.02 5.70
N SER A 16 6.03 0.49 6.56
CA SER A 16 5.80 0.45 8.01
C SER A 16 5.66 1.85 8.60
N VAL A 17 6.49 2.80 8.17
CA VAL A 17 6.41 4.20 8.61
C VAL A 17 5.09 4.82 8.18
N TYR A 18 4.64 4.61 6.94
CA TYR A 18 3.34 5.10 6.47
C TYR A 18 2.19 4.54 7.29
N TYR A 19 2.23 3.25 7.60
CA TYR A 19 1.22 2.63 8.46
C TYR A 19 1.13 3.34 9.81
N GLN A 20 2.27 3.60 10.44
CA GLN A 20 2.32 4.29 11.73
C GLN A 20 1.79 5.73 11.63
N LEU A 21 2.25 6.47 10.61
CA LEU A 21 1.85 7.87 10.42
C LEU A 21 0.35 8.02 10.18
N LEU A 22 -0.23 7.14 9.36
CA LEU A 22 -1.66 7.17 9.09
C LEU A 22 -2.48 6.89 10.34
N ASN A 23 -2.06 5.91 11.14
CA ASN A 23 -2.76 5.61 12.40
C ASN A 23 -2.65 6.75 13.40
N ARG A 24 -1.48 7.37 13.52
CA ARG A 24 -1.29 8.53 14.40
C ARG A 24 -2.14 9.71 13.97
N GLU A 25 -2.22 9.97 12.67
CA GLU A 25 -3.00 11.07 12.13
C GLU A 25 -4.50 10.87 12.38
N VAL A 26 -5.02 9.66 12.19
CA VAL A 26 -6.43 9.35 12.48
C VAL A 26 -6.72 9.51 13.97
N GLN A 27 -5.85 8.99 14.83
CA GLN A 27 -6.01 9.14 16.28
C GLN A 27 -6.02 10.61 16.69
N LYS A 28 -5.11 11.41 16.11
CA LYS A 28 -5.04 12.84 16.40
C LYS A 28 -6.32 13.57 16.01
N ARG A 29 -6.91 13.23 14.86
CA ARG A 29 -8.10 13.92 14.34
C ARG A 29 -9.39 13.45 14.99
N LEU A 30 -9.53 12.16 15.24
CA LEU A 30 -10.75 11.57 15.77
C LEU A 30 -10.69 11.30 17.27
N GLY A 31 -9.49 11.24 17.84
CA GLY A 31 -9.27 11.05 19.28
C GLY A 31 -9.55 9.64 19.77
N GLY A 32 -9.46 9.44 21.09
CA GLY A 32 -9.77 8.18 21.75
C GLY A 32 -8.93 7.02 21.23
N VAL A 33 -9.60 5.91 20.96
CA VAL A 33 -8.97 4.68 20.45
C VAL A 33 -9.12 4.53 18.94
N HIS A 34 -9.47 5.61 18.22
CA HIS A 34 -9.56 5.57 16.77
C HIS A 34 -8.22 5.25 16.13
N SER A 35 -8.27 4.43 15.09
CA SER A 35 -7.13 4.10 14.25
C SER A 35 -7.57 4.09 12.78
N ALA A 36 -6.61 4.07 11.86
CA ALA A 36 -6.91 4.08 10.45
C ALA A 36 -7.51 2.75 9.99
N ARG A 37 -8.45 2.81 9.05
CA ARG A 37 -8.99 1.64 8.38
C ARG A 37 -8.15 1.41 7.13
N LEU A 38 -7.35 0.35 7.12
CA LEU A 38 -6.33 0.13 6.11
C LEU A 38 -6.38 -1.29 5.55
N LEU A 39 -6.07 -1.40 4.26
CA LEU A 39 -5.71 -2.64 3.59
C LEU A 39 -4.32 -2.43 3.00
N MET A 40 -3.36 -3.28 3.33
CA MET A 40 -2.01 -3.20 2.79
C MET A 40 -1.68 -4.47 2.03
N TYR A 41 -1.25 -4.31 0.79
CA TYR A 41 -0.58 -5.36 0.05
C TYR A 41 0.91 -5.04 0.03
N SER A 42 1.72 -5.90 0.63
CA SER A 42 3.17 -5.75 0.67
C SER A 42 3.79 -6.71 -0.34
N PHE A 43 4.40 -6.16 -1.40
CA PHE A 43 5.08 -6.98 -2.41
C PHE A 43 6.26 -7.73 -1.82
N ASP A 44 6.52 -8.93 -2.32
CA ASP A 44 7.86 -9.48 -2.24
C ASP A 44 8.74 -8.67 -3.21
N PHE A 45 9.64 -7.87 -2.66
CA PHE A 45 10.44 -6.96 -3.46
C PHE A 45 11.31 -7.70 -4.49
N ALA A 46 11.67 -8.95 -4.24
CA ALA A 46 12.45 -9.74 -5.19
C ALA A 46 11.75 -9.88 -6.54
N GLU A 47 10.41 -10.03 -6.56
CA GLU A 47 9.63 -10.09 -7.81
C GLU A 47 9.71 -8.77 -8.57
N MET A 48 9.48 -7.65 -7.89
CA MET A 48 9.52 -6.33 -8.52
C MET A 48 10.93 -5.98 -8.99
N ALA A 49 11.95 -6.26 -8.16
CA ALA A 49 13.34 -6.00 -8.49
C ALA A 49 13.78 -6.79 -9.73
N ALA A 50 13.37 -8.05 -9.84
CA ALA A 50 13.69 -8.88 -11.00
C ALA A 50 13.12 -8.30 -12.31
N LEU A 51 11.87 -7.83 -12.29
CA LEU A 51 11.25 -7.20 -13.43
C LEU A 51 11.96 -5.89 -13.82
N GLN A 52 12.32 -5.08 -12.85
CA GLN A 52 13.02 -3.82 -13.09
C GLN A 52 14.43 -4.04 -13.64
N GLN A 53 15.18 -5.00 -13.09
CA GLN A 53 16.53 -5.34 -13.55
C GLN A 53 16.53 -5.90 -14.98
N ALA A 54 15.48 -6.64 -15.35
CA ALA A 54 15.31 -7.16 -16.71
C ALA A 54 14.77 -6.11 -17.68
N GLY A 55 14.48 -4.89 -17.24
CA GLY A 55 13.90 -3.84 -18.05
C GLY A 55 12.46 -4.10 -18.46
N GLN A 56 11.76 -5.00 -17.78
CA GLN A 56 10.37 -5.37 -18.07
C GLN A 56 9.40 -4.44 -17.36
N TRP A 57 9.43 -3.17 -17.74
CA TRP A 57 8.63 -2.14 -17.09
C TRP A 57 7.13 -2.33 -17.29
N ASP A 58 6.71 -2.82 -18.47
CA ASP A 58 5.28 -3.10 -18.72
C ASP A 58 4.76 -4.21 -17.80
N ALA A 59 5.57 -5.25 -17.58
CA ALA A 59 5.21 -6.32 -16.66
C ALA A 59 5.16 -5.85 -15.21
N ALA A 60 6.09 -4.98 -14.82
CA ALA A 60 6.09 -4.37 -13.49
C ALA A 60 4.83 -3.51 -13.27
N ASN A 61 4.47 -2.70 -14.26
CA ASN A 61 3.26 -1.87 -14.21
C ASN A 61 1.98 -2.73 -14.17
N ALA A 62 1.95 -3.83 -14.93
CA ALA A 62 0.81 -4.75 -14.92
C ALA A 62 0.64 -5.43 -13.55
N LEU A 63 1.74 -5.77 -12.89
CA LEU A 63 1.70 -6.33 -11.54
C LEU A 63 1.13 -5.32 -10.54
N MET A 64 1.59 -4.08 -10.59
CA MET A 64 1.06 -3.01 -9.73
C MET A 64 -0.43 -2.78 -9.98
N ALA A 65 -0.86 -2.77 -11.25
CA ALA A 65 -2.26 -2.57 -11.61
C ALA A 65 -3.15 -3.70 -11.07
N ARG A 66 -2.69 -4.95 -11.12
CA ARG A 66 -3.43 -6.09 -10.56
C ARG A 66 -3.59 -5.97 -9.05
N VAL A 67 -2.55 -5.56 -8.35
CA VAL A 67 -2.61 -5.38 -6.90
C VAL A 67 -3.53 -4.21 -6.55
N ALA A 68 -3.47 -3.11 -7.29
CA ALA A 68 -4.39 -2.00 -7.11
C ALA A 68 -5.84 -2.44 -7.27
N ALA A 69 -6.15 -3.23 -8.30
CA ALA A 69 -7.48 -3.80 -8.52
C ALA A 69 -7.91 -4.73 -7.38
N THR A 70 -6.99 -5.53 -6.86
CA THR A 70 -7.25 -6.42 -5.71
C THR A 70 -7.64 -5.60 -4.48
N LEU A 71 -6.91 -4.54 -4.19
CA LEU A 71 -7.20 -3.67 -3.04
C LEU A 71 -8.55 -2.95 -3.22
N ALA A 72 -8.82 -2.44 -4.40
CA ALA A 72 -10.10 -1.81 -4.71
C ALA A 72 -11.26 -2.79 -4.56
N GLY A 73 -11.11 -4.01 -5.06
CA GLY A 73 -12.10 -5.07 -4.94
C GLY A 73 -12.32 -5.53 -3.49
N ALA A 74 -11.32 -5.40 -2.64
CA ALA A 74 -11.41 -5.72 -1.21
C ALA A 74 -12.03 -4.58 -0.39
N GLY A 75 -12.31 -3.43 -0.99
CA GLY A 75 -13.00 -2.33 -0.33
C GLY A 75 -12.16 -1.08 -0.09
N ALA A 76 -10.96 -0.97 -0.67
CA ALA A 76 -10.19 0.26 -0.57
C ALA A 76 -10.89 1.39 -1.34
N ASP A 77 -11.10 2.51 -0.68
CA ASP A 77 -11.73 3.69 -1.27
C ASP A 77 -10.71 4.60 -1.96
N VAL A 78 -9.47 4.60 -1.46
CA VAL A 78 -8.34 5.34 -2.01
C VAL A 78 -7.11 4.44 -2.01
N LEU A 79 -6.17 4.71 -2.91
CA LEU A 79 -4.94 3.94 -3.03
C LEU A 79 -3.74 4.85 -2.80
N LEU A 80 -2.76 4.32 -2.10
CA LEU A 80 -1.50 4.98 -1.80
C LEU A 80 -0.35 4.03 -2.12
N ILE A 81 0.66 4.53 -2.82
CA ILE A 81 1.90 3.78 -3.07
C ILE A 81 2.93 4.24 -2.03
N ALA A 82 3.46 3.30 -1.30
CA ALA A 82 4.38 3.59 -0.20
C ALA A 82 5.61 2.69 -0.20
#